data_7f397efb4653a8f9c4235feed1ce1ede
#
_entry.id   7f397efb4653a8f9c4235feed1ce1ede
#
_cell.length_a   1.000
_cell.length_b   1.000
_cell.length_c   1.000
_cell.angle_alpha   90.00
_cell.angle_beta   90.00
_cell.angle_gamma   90.00
#
_symmetry.space_group_name_H-M   'P 1'
#
loop_
_entity.id
_entity.type
_entity.pdbx_description
1 polymer ?
#
loop_
_entity_poly.entity_id
_entity_poly.type
_entity_poly.pdbx_seq_one_letter_code
_entity_poly.pdbx_strand_id
1 'polypeptide(L)'
;MHDLILRIMKKHGFKWITLVSLLFVGMACVQEKPSDRSLMIVFNEDNDHYFKLDSTLMTQEALEGYIDRLATTKVTHFFMCPNGQRTSYDSQVDEPIWAGVNDDPVAHSWCINAGILYRKGIDPYAVWTKQCRKRGISPWITVRMNDGHGLSSTRKNYRNTQYWHEHPELRRVPETVCDNGWKTAQLMVYDYSKPVAYQHHLDLVRELLTRYDVDGVELDWMRNPYLLTPGKEQGQSGILTQFMRDVRAMVDSCQKERGHTLGISVRVPTTLEITDAWGFKVGQWAEEGLIDMLVPTAFYNSIDTKMPIEAWRELLSKASKPVALLPGTDYHMAAYEGAPRIEIPAAVYYGWAADLIERGVDGLYFFNMAYSNPLNPQSPLYTMLCSGFTPEQMKSVRRRHPVTYPDWRTPDDRFTCQLPCTTDQVNKFTIYTGERYADKGYVSLLIGLQKSEDIGQVMLPVTLNGIPAARQFTYAGNIEYFSSRAARFIQYIFPMDVLRQGKNEVEVGTWPTPQQIEWVELQVNPADAAEYYEI
;
A
#
# COMPACT_ATOMS: atom_id res chain seq x y z
N MET A 1 -18.49 32.73 -48.08
CA MET A 1 -19.35 31.90 -47.20
C MET A 1 -20.03 32.71 -46.10
N HIS A 2 -19.45 33.84 -45.66
CA HIS A 2 -20.05 34.74 -44.65
C HIS A 2 -21.24 35.54 -45.14
N ASP A 3 -21.24 35.97 -46.43
CA ASP A 3 -22.33 36.75 -47.03
C ASP A 3 -23.58 35.95 -47.44
N LEU A 4 -23.46 34.64 -47.54
CA LEU A 4 -24.57 33.74 -47.85
C LEU A 4 -25.44 33.45 -46.62
N ILE A 5 -24.84 33.43 -45.46
CA ILE A 5 -25.53 33.18 -44.17
C ILE A 5 -26.35 34.40 -43.74
N LEU A 6 -25.87 35.62 -44.00
CA LEU A 6 -26.57 36.86 -43.66
C LEU A 6 -27.80 37.15 -44.56
N ARG A 7 -27.87 36.59 -45.78
CA ARG A 7 -29.02 36.75 -46.67
C ARG A 7 -30.18 35.81 -46.38
N ILE A 8 -29.92 34.67 -45.71
CA ILE A 8 -30.94 33.70 -45.32
C ILE A 8 -31.66 34.13 -44.03
N MET A 9 -31.00 34.89 -43.16
CA MET A 9 -31.54 35.35 -41.90
C MET A 9 -32.55 36.52 -41.98
N LYS A 10 -32.70 37.15 -43.15
CA LYS A 10 -33.62 38.30 -43.33
C LYS A 10 -34.99 37.94 -43.90
N LYS A 11 -35.29 36.68 -44.22
CA LYS A 11 -36.51 36.33 -44.96
C LYS A 11 -37.56 35.51 -44.20
N HIS A 12 -37.28 35.02 -43.02
CA HIS A 12 -38.26 34.32 -42.21
C HIS A 12 -38.15 34.72 -40.73
N GLY A 13 -39.07 35.60 -40.28
CA GLY A 13 -39.26 35.94 -38.90
C GLY A 13 -39.75 34.71 -38.12
N PHE A 14 -38.85 34.04 -37.44
CA PHE A 14 -39.19 32.94 -36.52
C PHE A 14 -38.59 33.19 -35.17
N LYS A 15 -39.44 33.05 -34.14
CA LYS A 15 -39.18 33.35 -32.74
C LYS A 15 -38.05 32.52 -32.17
N TRP A 16 -36.98 33.18 -31.79
CA TRP A 16 -35.82 32.63 -31.11
C TRP A 16 -36.02 32.63 -29.58
N ILE A 17 -36.84 31.74 -29.05
CA ILE A 17 -36.93 31.55 -27.55
C ILE A 17 -36.95 30.07 -27.13
N THR A 18 -37.05 29.11 -28.08
CA THR A 18 -37.22 27.69 -27.70
C THR A 18 -36.11 26.75 -28.16
N LEU A 19 -35.03 27.24 -28.76
CA LEU A 19 -33.94 26.36 -29.25
C LEU A 19 -32.61 26.50 -28.47
N VAL A 20 -32.53 27.38 -27.47
CA VAL A 20 -31.34 27.50 -26.63
C VAL A 20 -31.44 26.61 -25.38
N SER A 21 -32.65 26.12 -25.04
CA SER A 21 -32.85 25.26 -23.86
C SER A 21 -32.68 23.77 -24.13
N LEU A 22 -32.41 23.35 -25.38
CA LEU A 22 -32.24 21.93 -25.76
C LEU A 22 -30.81 21.55 -26.15
N LEU A 23 -29.86 22.49 -26.09
CA LEU A 23 -28.43 22.24 -26.32
C LEU A 23 -27.60 22.19 -25.03
N PHE A 24 -28.22 22.30 -23.83
CA PHE A 24 -27.56 22.20 -22.52
C PHE A 24 -27.87 20.92 -21.74
N VAL A 25 -28.56 19.94 -22.32
CA VAL A 25 -28.85 18.63 -21.71
C VAL A 25 -28.12 17.53 -22.49
N GLY A 26 -26.83 17.66 -22.65
CA GLY A 26 -26.03 16.67 -23.38
C GLY A 26 -24.52 16.74 -23.11
N MET A 27 -24.07 17.55 -22.17
CA MET A 27 -22.77 17.38 -21.57
C MET A 27 -22.91 16.51 -20.31
N ALA A 28 -23.33 15.25 -20.51
CA ALA A 28 -22.88 14.19 -19.63
C ALA A 28 -21.36 14.27 -19.66
N CYS A 29 -20.73 14.45 -18.50
CA CYS A 29 -19.29 14.26 -18.32
C CYS A 29 -18.92 12.94 -18.98
N VAL A 30 -18.40 12.99 -20.19
CA VAL A 30 -17.50 11.95 -20.68
C VAL A 30 -16.30 12.13 -19.78
N GLN A 31 -16.21 11.31 -18.72
CA GLN A 31 -14.94 11.08 -18.07
C GLN A 31 -13.99 10.67 -19.18
N GLU A 32 -13.11 11.58 -19.58
CA GLU A 32 -11.97 11.22 -20.40
C GLU A 32 -11.29 10.07 -19.67
N LYS A 33 -11.22 8.91 -20.32
CA LYS A 33 -10.33 7.83 -19.88
C LYS A 33 -8.98 8.49 -19.61
N PRO A 34 -8.31 8.21 -18.49
CA PRO A 34 -6.99 8.75 -18.20
C PRO A 34 -5.95 8.09 -19.12
N SER A 35 -5.95 8.46 -20.40
CA SER A 35 -5.08 7.86 -21.43
C SER A 35 -3.74 8.57 -21.60
N ASP A 36 -3.41 9.57 -20.76
CA ASP A 36 -2.17 10.35 -20.95
C ASP A 36 -1.41 10.70 -19.65
N ARG A 37 -1.85 10.23 -18.48
CA ARG A 37 -1.05 10.33 -17.27
C ARG A 37 -0.22 9.07 -17.10
N SER A 38 1.10 9.20 -17.12
CA SER A 38 1.99 8.09 -16.77
C SER A 38 1.66 7.63 -15.34
N LEU A 39 1.44 6.32 -15.15
CA LEU A 39 1.20 5.71 -13.86
C LEU A 39 2.34 6.05 -12.88
N MET A 40 2.02 6.59 -11.72
CA MET A 40 3.01 6.80 -10.67
C MET A 40 3.41 5.44 -10.07
N ILE A 41 4.69 5.17 -9.97
CA ILE A 41 5.25 3.97 -9.32
C ILE A 41 6.11 4.47 -8.17
N VAL A 42 5.61 4.26 -6.95
CA VAL A 42 6.29 4.67 -5.72
C VAL A 42 7.04 3.48 -5.13
N PHE A 43 8.32 3.63 -4.92
CA PHE A 43 9.17 2.69 -4.21
C PHE A 43 9.51 3.27 -2.84
N ASN A 44 9.06 2.60 -1.78
CA ASN A 44 9.37 3.00 -0.41
C ASN A 44 10.56 2.20 0.11
N GLU A 45 11.61 2.92 0.52
CA GLU A 45 12.78 2.37 1.19
C GLU A 45 12.59 2.49 2.70
N ASP A 46 12.60 1.34 3.38
CA ASP A 46 12.40 1.29 4.83
C ASP A 46 13.58 1.89 5.60
N ASN A 47 13.34 2.22 6.86
CA ASN A 47 14.32 2.89 7.72
C ASN A 47 15.54 2.02 8.08
N ASP A 48 15.49 0.70 7.84
CA ASP A 48 16.56 -0.21 8.24
C ASP A 48 17.10 -1.12 7.11
N HIS A 49 16.39 -1.24 5.98
CA HIS A 49 16.74 -2.19 4.93
C HIS A 49 18.15 -1.95 4.37
N TYR A 50 18.45 -0.75 3.87
CA TYR A 50 19.76 -0.45 3.30
C TYR A 50 20.89 -0.64 4.32
N PHE A 51 20.66 -0.26 5.58
CA PHE A 51 21.64 -0.39 6.66
C PHE A 51 21.84 -1.83 7.15
N LYS A 52 21.06 -2.79 6.69
CA LYS A 52 21.27 -4.23 6.94
C LYS A 52 22.15 -4.89 5.88
N LEU A 53 22.46 -4.20 4.80
CA LEU A 53 23.37 -4.69 3.77
C LEU A 53 24.80 -4.79 4.29
N ASP A 54 25.71 -5.35 3.48
CA ASP A 54 27.12 -5.47 3.84
C ASP A 54 27.74 -4.09 4.16
N SER A 55 28.52 -4.02 5.22
CA SER A 55 29.13 -2.77 5.71
C SER A 55 30.07 -2.09 4.69
N THR A 56 30.61 -2.85 3.74
CA THR A 56 31.43 -2.30 2.63
C THR A 56 30.60 -1.39 1.70
N LEU A 57 29.28 -1.54 1.69
CA LEU A 57 28.36 -0.69 0.94
C LEU A 57 28.03 0.63 1.65
N MET A 58 28.54 0.86 2.86
CA MET A 58 28.34 2.13 3.57
C MET A 58 29.29 3.19 3.05
N THR A 59 29.09 3.58 1.78
CA THR A 59 29.86 4.59 1.05
C THR A 59 28.93 5.47 0.20
N GLN A 60 29.40 6.64 -0.19
CA GLN A 60 28.63 7.53 -1.05
C GLN A 60 28.34 6.89 -2.42
N GLU A 61 29.35 6.24 -3.01
CA GLU A 61 29.25 5.59 -4.33
C GLU A 61 28.20 4.45 -4.31
N ALA A 62 28.12 3.69 -3.22
CA ALA A 62 27.12 2.63 -3.09
C ALA A 62 25.70 3.18 -2.93
N LEU A 63 25.52 4.27 -2.17
CA LEU A 63 24.24 4.98 -2.04
C LEU A 63 23.79 5.55 -3.39
N GLU A 64 24.68 6.20 -4.13
CA GLU A 64 24.40 6.71 -5.49
C GLU A 64 24.06 5.55 -6.45
N GLY A 65 24.83 4.45 -6.39
CA GLY A 65 24.62 3.25 -7.20
C GLY A 65 23.28 2.54 -6.92
N TYR A 66 22.75 2.65 -5.70
CA TYR A 66 21.42 2.15 -5.36
C TYR A 66 20.32 2.88 -6.15
N ILE A 67 20.37 4.20 -6.18
CA ILE A 67 19.43 5.03 -6.96
C ILE A 67 19.65 4.84 -8.47
N ASP A 68 20.91 4.67 -8.90
CA ASP A 68 21.21 4.42 -10.31
C ASP A 68 20.58 3.11 -10.81
N ARG A 69 20.58 2.06 -9.99
CA ARG A 69 19.85 0.83 -10.31
C ARG A 69 18.33 1.03 -10.31
N LEU A 70 17.79 1.76 -9.34
CA LEU A 70 16.36 2.07 -9.31
C LEU A 70 15.94 2.84 -10.57
N ALA A 71 16.76 3.76 -11.05
CA ALA A 71 16.52 4.53 -12.26
C ALA A 71 16.52 3.72 -13.56
N THR A 72 16.98 2.47 -13.56
CA THR A 72 16.83 1.55 -14.70
C THR A 72 15.43 0.96 -14.82
N THR A 73 14.59 1.16 -13.83
CA THR A 73 13.19 0.71 -13.79
C THR A 73 12.22 1.85 -14.16
N LYS A 74 10.91 1.59 -14.06
CA LYS A 74 9.85 2.59 -14.25
C LYS A 74 9.41 3.27 -12.95
N VAL A 75 10.17 3.12 -11.87
CA VAL A 75 9.92 3.84 -10.62
C VAL A 75 10.02 5.34 -10.85
N THR A 76 8.99 6.07 -10.45
CA THR A 76 8.87 7.53 -10.63
C THR A 76 9.14 8.30 -9.35
N HIS A 77 8.89 7.68 -8.18
CA HIS A 77 9.01 8.30 -6.88
C HIS A 77 9.77 7.37 -5.93
N PHE A 78 10.70 7.93 -5.18
CA PHE A 78 11.46 7.22 -4.16
C PHE A 78 11.15 7.83 -2.79
N PHE A 79 10.49 7.05 -1.94
CA PHE A 79 10.09 7.45 -0.60
C PHE A 79 11.08 6.87 0.41
N MET A 80 11.79 7.74 1.13
CA MET A 80 12.85 7.38 2.06
C MET A 80 12.37 7.52 3.49
N CYS A 81 12.45 6.46 4.30
CA CYS A 81 12.08 6.48 5.70
C CYS A 81 13.29 6.73 6.61
N PRO A 82 13.45 7.91 7.23
CA PRO A 82 14.60 8.23 8.06
C PRO A 82 14.44 7.84 9.53
N ASN A 83 13.23 7.45 9.97
CA ASN A 83 12.94 7.24 11.37
C ASN A 83 12.10 5.99 11.67
N GLY A 84 12.35 5.40 12.85
CA GLY A 84 11.40 4.68 13.66
C GLY A 84 11.05 5.54 14.87
N GLN A 85 11.31 5.08 16.10
CA GLN A 85 11.48 6.01 17.22
C GLN A 85 12.85 6.69 17.16
N ARG A 86 13.91 5.96 16.79
CA ARG A 86 15.24 6.54 16.51
C ARG A 86 15.39 6.85 15.03
N THR A 87 16.28 7.78 14.73
CA THR A 87 16.55 8.23 13.37
C THR A 87 17.79 7.58 12.78
N SER A 88 17.83 7.39 11.46
CA SER A 88 19.02 6.91 10.73
C SER A 88 19.90 8.07 10.20
N TYR A 89 19.71 9.25 10.72
CA TYR A 89 20.50 10.46 10.49
C TYR A 89 20.77 11.18 11.83
N ASP A 90 21.66 12.17 11.85
CA ASP A 90 21.99 12.97 13.02
C ASP A 90 20.89 14.02 13.28
N SER A 91 19.85 13.60 14.00
CA SER A 91 18.69 14.44 14.34
C SER A 91 18.95 15.27 15.59
N GLN A 92 18.29 16.44 15.66
CA GLN A 92 18.25 17.29 16.83
C GLN A 92 16.97 17.08 17.66
N VAL A 93 16.04 16.25 17.16
CA VAL A 93 14.75 15.97 17.82
C VAL A 93 14.78 14.61 18.49
N ASP A 94 15.23 13.56 17.75
CA ASP A 94 15.30 12.20 18.23
C ASP A 94 16.72 11.66 18.26
N GLU A 95 16.96 10.69 19.14
CA GLU A 95 18.23 10.02 19.21
C GLU A 95 18.52 9.22 17.94
N PRO A 96 19.77 9.28 17.41
CA PRO A 96 20.12 8.48 16.26
C PRO A 96 20.21 6.99 16.60
N ILE A 97 19.95 6.13 15.60
CA ILE A 97 19.92 4.67 15.78
C ILE A 97 21.25 4.09 16.28
N TRP A 98 22.39 4.71 15.93
CA TRP A 98 23.70 4.26 16.40
C TRP A 98 23.94 4.51 17.90
N ALA A 99 23.15 5.37 18.55
CA ALA A 99 23.14 5.48 20.00
C ALA A 99 22.58 4.19 20.65
N GLY A 100 21.70 3.47 19.97
CA GLY A 100 21.11 2.22 20.41
C GLY A 100 22.10 1.03 20.51
N VAL A 101 23.32 1.16 19.99
CA VAL A 101 24.38 0.14 20.14
C VAL A 101 24.62 -0.19 21.60
N ASN A 102 24.52 0.79 22.50
CA ASN A 102 24.72 0.60 23.93
C ASN A 102 23.51 -0.01 24.66
N ASP A 103 22.37 -0.07 24.00
CA ASP A 103 21.11 -0.58 24.57
C ASP A 103 20.91 -2.08 24.29
N ASP A 104 21.65 -2.64 23.33
CA ASP A 104 21.59 -4.05 22.96
C ASP A 104 23.00 -4.67 23.01
N PRO A 105 23.23 -5.75 23.79
CA PRO A 105 24.52 -6.44 23.86
C PRO A 105 24.94 -7.08 22.53
N VAL A 106 23.98 -7.29 21.62
CA VAL A 106 24.25 -7.75 20.25
C VAL A 106 24.09 -6.58 19.30
N ALA A 107 25.20 -5.92 18.97
CA ALA A 107 25.18 -4.76 18.08
C ALA A 107 24.52 -5.11 16.72
N HIS A 108 23.37 -4.50 16.44
CA HIS A 108 22.61 -4.74 15.23
C HIS A 108 23.26 -4.04 14.02
N SER A 109 23.29 -4.72 12.86
CA SER A 109 23.90 -4.17 11.63
C SER A 109 23.36 -2.77 11.27
N TRP A 110 22.10 -2.53 11.46
CA TRP A 110 21.49 -1.20 11.25
C TRP A 110 22.20 -0.10 12.07
N CYS A 111 22.35 -0.32 13.39
CA CYS A 111 23.05 0.65 14.26
C CYS A 111 24.50 0.88 13.82
N ILE A 112 25.22 -0.22 13.52
CA ILE A 112 26.61 -0.18 13.12
C ILE A 112 26.77 0.58 11.80
N ASN A 113 25.99 0.23 10.79
CA ASN A 113 26.13 0.71 9.42
C ASN A 113 25.70 2.19 9.30
N ALA A 114 24.60 2.59 9.92
CA ALA A 114 24.23 4.00 10.01
C ALA A 114 25.31 4.82 10.72
N GLY A 115 25.89 4.28 11.81
CA GLY A 115 27.02 4.90 12.50
C GLY A 115 28.30 4.97 11.67
N ILE A 116 28.56 4.04 10.75
CA ILE A 116 29.68 4.09 9.80
C ILE A 116 29.50 5.30 8.86
N LEU A 117 28.33 5.47 8.26
CA LEU A 117 28.04 6.60 7.38
C LEU A 117 28.18 7.93 8.13
N TYR A 118 27.59 8.03 9.32
CA TYR A 118 27.72 9.22 10.17
C TYR A 118 29.18 9.60 10.44
N ARG A 119 30.03 8.65 10.88
CA ARG A 119 31.46 8.89 11.15
C ARG A 119 32.25 9.28 9.90
N LYS A 120 31.77 8.90 8.71
CA LYS A 120 32.35 9.32 7.43
C LYS A 120 31.82 10.70 6.97
N GLY A 121 30.91 11.33 7.71
CA GLY A 121 30.26 12.58 7.32
C GLY A 121 29.30 12.41 6.14
N ILE A 122 28.76 11.21 5.92
CA ILE A 122 27.84 10.91 4.82
C ILE A 122 26.41 10.84 5.37
N ASP A 123 25.57 11.73 4.90
CA ASP A 123 24.12 11.70 5.17
C ASP A 123 23.42 10.97 4.00
N PRO A 124 22.92 9.75 4.22
CA PRO A 124 22.36 8.93 3.14
C PRO A 124 21.14 9.58 2.46
N TYR A 125 20.31 10.28 3.22
CA TYR A 125 19.10 10.92 2.70
C TYR A 125 19.41 12.12 1.81
N ALA A 126 20.44 12.88 2.16
CA ALA A 126 20.96 13.96 1.32
C ALA A 126 21.56 13.42 0.01
N VAL A 127 22.35 12.32 0.09
CA VAL A 127 22.91 11.65 -1.09
C VAL A 127 21.80 11.12 -2.00
N TRP A 128 20.85 10.40 -1.46
CA TRP A 128 19.73 9.85 -2.23
C TRP A 128 18.84 10.94 -2.86
N THR A 129 18.51 11.99 -2.11
CA THR A 129 17.75 13.13 -2.64
C THR A 129 18.42 13.74 -3.87
N LYS A 130 19.72 14.02 -3.77
CA LYS A 130 20.52 14.57 -4.88
C LYS A 130 20.58 13.62 -6.08
N GLN A 131 20.81 12.33 -5.84
CA GLN A 131 20.93 11.34 -6.92
C GLN A 131 19.58 11.08 -7.59
N CYS A 132 18.46 11.04 -6.84
CA CYS A 132 17.13 10.95 -7.39
C CYS A 132 16.84 12.08 -8.39
N ARG A 133 17.09 13.34 -8.00
CA ARG A 133 16.92 14.50 -8.90
C ARG A 133 17.77 14.37 -10.16
N LYS A 134 19.02 13.92 -10.04
CA LYS A 134 19.92 13.69 -11.18
C LYS A 134 19.39 12.62 -12.13
N ARG A 135 18.62 11.64 -11.62
CA ARG A 135 18.04 10.53 -12.39
C ARG A 135 16.59 10.75 -12.81
N GLY A 136 15.98 11.88 -12.46
CA GLY A 136 14.59 12.17 -12.78
C GLY A 136 13.56 11.38 -11.95
N ILE A 137 13.96 10.88 -10.77
CA ILE A 137 13.08 10.26 -9.77
C ILE A 137 12.73 11.32 -8.75
N SER A 138 11.45 11.44 -8.40
CA SER A 138 10.97 12.37 -7.38
C SER A 138 11.34 11.86 -5.97
N PRO A 139 12.19 12.57 -5.20
CA PRO A 139 12.56 12.16 -3.83
C PRO A 139 11.54 12.65 -2.81
N TRP A 140 11.08 11.76 -1.93
CA TRP A 140 10.16 12.06 -0.84
C TRP A 140 10.71 11.52 0.49
N ILE A 141 10.39 12.20 1.59
CA ILE A 141 10.63 11.68 2.95
C ILE A 141 9.33 11.08 3.47
N THR A 142 9.39 9.83 3.93
CA THR A 142 8.29 9.19 4.63
C THR A 142 8.56 9.19 6.13
N VAL A 143 7.68 9.76 6.94
CA VAL A 143 7.83 9.90 8.38
C VAL A 143 6.92 8.89 9.08
N ARG A 144 7.50 7.94 9.81
CA ARG A 144 6.73 7.07 10.70
C ARG A 144 6.19 7.89 11.86
N MET A 145 4.88 8.07 11.88
CA MET A 145 4.24 8.97 12.84
C MET A 145 4.10 8.39 14.24
N ASN A 146 4.19 7.07 14.40
CA ASN A 146 4.11 6.47 15.74
C ASN A 146 4.68 5.03 15.77
N ASP A 147 5.99 4.88 15.67
CA ASP A 147 6.61 3.56 15.61
C ASP A 147 6.58 2.81 16.96
N GLY A 148 5.98 1.63 16.98
CA GLY A 148 5.82 0.78 18.16
C GLY A 148 6.72 -0.46 18.21
N HIS A 149 7.77 -0.53 17.37
CA HIS A 149 8.61 -1.71 17.30
C HIS A 149 9.46 -1.90 18.58
N GLY A 150 9.33 -3.09 19.18
CA GLY A 150 10.17 -3.50 20.30
C GLY A 150 9.92 -2.74 21.60
N LEU A 151 8.77 -2.04 21.72
CA LEU A 151 8.41 -1.33 22.94
C LEU A 151 8.34 -2.29 24.13
N SER A 152 9.03 -1.92 25.20
CA SER A 152 9.03 -2.61 26.48
C SER A 152 9.56 -1.66 27.55
N SER A 153 8.84 -1.47 28.63
CA SER A 153 9.30 -0.65 29.75
C SER A 153 10.32 -1.38 30.62
N THR A 154 10.33 -2.72 30.58
CA THR A 154 11.23 -3.55 31.41
C THR A 154 12.52 -3.93 30.69
N ARG A 155 12.58 -3.79 29.37
CA ARG A 155 13.75 -4.17 28.57
C ARG A 155 14.11 -3.06 27.59
N LYS A 156 15.34 -2.56 27.68
CA LYS A 156 15.88 -1.66 26.66
C LYS A 156 15.99 -2.38 25.32
N ASN A 157 15.63 -1.67 24.26
CA ASN A 157 15.72 -2.13 22.89
C ASN A 157 16.41 -1.02 22.07
N TYR A 158 17.35 -1.41 21.21
CA TYR A 158 18.11 -0.47 20.37
C TYR A 158 17.26 0.46 19.50
N ARG A 159 15.99 0.11 19.25
CA ARG A 159 15.03 0.90 18.46
C ARG A 159 14.35 2.01 19.26
N ASN A 160 14.31 1.89 20.58
CA ASN A 160 13.55 2.80 21.42
C ASN A 160 14.43 3.93 21.96
N THR A 161 13.89 5.14 21.99
CA THR A 161 14.57 6.31 22.53
C THR A 161 14.59 6.31 24.05
N GLN A 162 15.62 6.93 24.64
CA GLN A 162 15.63 7.23 26.06
C GLN A 162 14.44 8.14 26.44
N TYR A 163 14.09 9.08 25.56
CA TYR A 163 12.94 9.95 25.71
C TYR A 163 11.63 9.16 25.94
N TRP A 164 11.36 8.10 25.14
CA TRP A 164 10.18 7.25 25.35
C TRP A 164 10.19 6.56 26.73
N HIS A 165 11.35 6.14 27.23
CA HIS A 165 11.49 5.51 28.55
C HIS A 165 11.26 6.51 29.69
N GLU A 166 11.73 7.73 29.55
CA GLU A 166 11.64 8.78 30.57
C GLU A 166 10.26 9.45 30.66
N HIS A 167 9.43 9.32 29.60
CA HIS A 167 8.13 9.97 29.47
C HIS A 167 6.96 8.98 29.39
N PRO A 168 6.74 8.09 30.40
CA PRO A 168 5.63 7.15 30.38
C PRO A 168 4.25 7.80 30.35
N GLU A 169 4.13 9.04 30.81
CA GLU A 169 2.90 9.84 30.76
C GLU A 169 2.46 10.24 29.35
N LEU A 170 3.37 10.17 28.37
CA LEU A 170 3.06 10.47 26.96
C LEU A 170 2.52 9.26 26.22
N ARG A 171 2.59 8.07 26.80
CA ARG A 171 2.12 6.84 26.16
C ARG A 171 0.60 6.79 26.10
N ARG A 172 0.10 6.16 25.05
CA ARG A 172 -1.34 5.97 24.82
C ARG A 172 -1.98 5.07 25.86
N VAL A 173 -1.29 4.00 26.27
CA VAL A 173 -1.71 3.11 27.35
C VAL A 173 -0.55 2.89 28.33
N PRO A 174 -0.83 2.72 29.62
CA PRO A 174 0.17 2.31 30.57
C PRO A 174 0.55 0.83 30.36
N GLU A 175 1.77 0.47 30.76
CA GLU A 175 2.26 -0.91 30.63
C GLU A 175 1.38 -1.95 31.33
N THR A 176 0.73 -1.56 32.43
CA THR A 176 -0.13 -2.45 33.21
C THR A 176 -1.29 -3.06 32.44
N VAL A 177 -1.64 -2.51 31.27
CA VAL A 177 -2.68 -3.06 30.37
C VAL A 177 -2.09 -3.88 29.22
N CYS A 178 -0.76 -4.03 29.17
CA CYS A 178 -0.09 -4.81 28.13
C CYS A 178 0.27 -6.20 28.70
N ASP A 179 -0.16 -7.24 28.01
CA ASP A 179 0.06 -8.65 28.39
C ASP A 179 1.43 -9.22 28.00
N ASN A 180 2.44 -8.37 27.79
CA ASN A 180 3.78 -8.71 27.28
C ASN A 180 3.80 -9.31 25.86
N GLY A 181 2.67 -9.35 25.14
CA GLY A 181 2.62 -9.69 23.73
C GLY A 181 3.12 -8.52 22.87
N TRP A 182 3.82 -8.82 21.78
CA TRP A 182 4.31 -7.77 20.87
C TRP A 182 3.17 -6.88 20.32
N LYS A 183 1.98 -7.45 20.15
CA LYS A 183 0.80 -6.73 19.65
C LYS A 183 0.29 -5.68 20.64
N THR A 184 0.23 -6.04 21.92
CA THR A 184 -0.20 -5.13 22.99
C THR A 184 0.88 -4.13 23.37
N ALA A 185 2.15 -4.51 23.29
CA ALA A 185 3.26 -3.60 23.47
C ALA A 185 3.22 -2.42 22.49
N GLN A 186 2.79 -2.65 21.24
CA GLN A 186 2.61 -1.59 20.25
C GLN A 186 1.55 -0.54 20.62
N LEU A 187 0.68 -0.82 21.58
CA LEU A 187 -0.29 0.14 22.09
C LEU A 187 0.34 1.22 22.98
N MET A 188 1.58 0.98 23.49
CA MET A 188 2.33 1.93 24.32
C MET A 188 3.00 3.05 23.51
N VAL A 189 2.63 3.25 22.29
CA VAL A 189 3.08 4.38 21.46
C VAL A 189 2.58 5.72 22.02
N TYR A 190 3.06 6.82 21.47
CA TYR A 190 2.68 8.16 21.94
C TYR A 190 1.19 8.49 21.68
N ASP A 191 0.59 9.20 22.62
CA ASP A 191 -0.78 9.75 22.52
C ASP A 191 -0.72 11.22 22.08
N TYR A 192 -1.18 11.48 20.85
CA TYR A 192 -1.18 12.83 20.27
C TYR A 192 -2.15 13.80 20.97
N SER A 193 -3.05 13.30 21.82
CA SER A 193 -3.85 14.18 22.68
C SER A 193 -3.01 14.87 23.77
N LYS A 194 -1.77 14.43 23.96
CA LYS A 194 -0.79 15.05 24.84
C LYS A 194 -0.03 16.12 24.05
N PRO A 195 -0.12 17.40 24.43
CA PRO A 195 0.53 18.48 23.67
C PRO A 195 2.02 18.28 23.43
N VAL A 196 2.71 17.66 24.39
CA VAL A 196 4.16 17.39 24.29
C VAL A 196 4.44 16.34 23.20
N ALA A 197 3.67 15.23 23.14
CA ALA A 197 3.82 14.23 22.10
C ALA A 197 3.47 14.78 20.72
N TYR A 198 2.42 15.58 20.62
CA TYR A 198 2.03 16.29 19.40
C TYR A 198 3.17 17.19 18.89
N GLN A 199 3.72 18.05 19.76
CA GLN A 199 4.77 18.98 19.39
C GLN A 199 6.06 18.26 18.99
N HIS A 200 6.44 17.20 19.70
CA HIS A 200 7.61 16.39 19.40
C HIS A 200 7.59 15.86 17.94
N HIS A 201 6.47 15.25 17.52
CA HIS A 201 6.35 14.76 16.14
C HIS A 201 6.27 15.89 15.11
N LEU A 202 5.68 17.02 15.48
CA LEU A 202 5.64 18.19 14.62
C LEU A 202 7.04 18.78 14.39
N ASP A 203 7.88 18.77 15.42
CA ASP A 203 9.28 19.22 15.34
C ASP A 203 10.13 18.27 14.48
N LEU A 204 9.89 16.96 14.57
CA LEU A 204 10.54 15.98 13.69
C LEU A 204 10.19 16.21 12.20
N VAL A 205 8.91 16.42 11.89
CA VAL A 205 8.48 16.75 10.52
C VAL A 205 9.13 18.06 10.03
N ARG A 206 9.19 19.07 10.91
CA ARG A 206 9.84 20.36 10.60
C ARG A 206 11.32 20.17 10.31
N GLU A 207 12.04 19.42 11.15
CA GLU A 207 13.46 19.13 10.95
C GLU A 207 13.71 18.49 9.58
N LEU A 208 12.96 17.44 9.23
CA LEU A 208 13.10 16.74 7.97
C LEU A 208 12.81 17.62 6.76
N LEU A 209 11.73 18.41 6.83
CA LEU A 209 11.37 19.36 5.78
C LEU A 209 12.41 20.47 5.59
N THR A 210 13.05 20.95 6.65
CA THR A 210 14.06 22.01 6.54
C THR A 210 15.42 21.46 6.12
N ARG A 211 15.73 20.22 6.49
CA ARG A 211 17.04 19.59 6.24
C ARG A 211 17.19 19.09 4.81
N TYR A 212 16.14 18.50 4.22
CA TYR A 212 16.23 17.83 2.91
C TYR A 212 15.40 18.54 1.86
N ASP A 213 16.01 18.79 0.69
CA ASP A 213 15.34 19.40 -0.47
C ASP A 213 14.57 18.34 -1.27
N VAL A 214 13.52 17.81 -0.68
CA VAL A 214 12.64 16.79 -1.26
C VAL A 214 11.44 17.41 -1.99
N ASP A 215 10.73 16.61 -2.80
CA ASP A 215 9.53 17.03 -3.52
C ASP A 215 8.25 16.87 -2.67
N GLY A 216 8.37 16.22 -1.51
CA GLY A 216 7.26 16.09 -0.59
C GLY A 216 7.59 15.29 0.66
N VAL A 217 6.62 15.29 1.57
CA VAL A 217 6.64 14.50 2.81
C VAL A 217 5.43 13.58 2.86
N GLU A 218 5.65 12.34 3.26
CA GLU A 218 4.59 11.42 3.63
C GLU A 218 4.48 11.32 5.14
N LEU A 219 3.26 11.46 5.65
CA LEU A 219 2.92 11.12 7.01
C LEU A 219 2.42 9.67 7.03
N ASP A 220 3.28 8.76 7.46
CA ASP A 220 2.96 7.34 7.55
C ASP A 220 2.22 7.04 8.85
N TRP A 221 0.88 7.15 8.81
CA TRP A 221 0.01 6.82 9.93
C TRP A 221 -0.14 5.30 10.13
N MET A 222 0.24 4.48 9.14
CA MET A 222 0.05 3.03 9.19
C MET A 222 1.12 2.28 9.98
N ARG A 223 2.22 2.93 10.35
CA ARG A 223 3.16 2.32 11.32
C ARG A 223 2.66 2.59 12.74
N ASN A 224 1.66 1.81 13.16
CA ASN A 224 0.85 1.92 14.37
C ASN A 224 -0.17 3.07 14.32
N PRO A 225 -1.35 2.84 13.75
CA PRO A 225 -2.41 3.85 13.62
C PRO A 225 -3.06 4.26 14.95
N TYR A 226 -2.43 3.92 16.06
CA TYR A 226 -2.85 4.16 17.43
C TYR A 226 -2.32 5.52 17.90
N LEU A 227 -3.04 6.61 17.63
CA LEU A 227 -2.54 7.97 17.84
C LEU A 227 -3.27 8.72 18.94
N LEU A 228 -4.49 8.30 19.26
CA LEU A 228 -5.37 9.00 20.19
C LEU A 228 -5.68 8.15 21.42
N THR A 229 -6.17 8.76 22.48
CA THR A 229 -6.55 8.06 23.71
C THR A 229 -7.57 6.96 23.41
N PRO A 230 -7.36 5.72 23.89
CA PRO A 230 -8.27 4.59 23.64
C PRO A 230 -9.74 4.92 23.94
N GLY A 231 -10.63 4.64 23.00
CA GLY A 231 -12.07 4.89 23.10
C GLY A 231 -12.47 6.35 22.94
N LYS A 232 -11.53 7.27 22.64
CA LYS A 232 -11.81 8.69 22.39
C LYS A 232 -11.47 9.12 20.96
N GLU A 233 -11.13 8.19 20.09
CA GLU A 233 -10.61 8.45 18.75
C GLU A 233 -11.52 9.42 17.96
N GLN A 234 -12.83 9.19 17.98
CA GLN A 234 -13.80 10.05 17.29
C GLN A 234 -13.88 11.45 17.90
N GLY A 235 -13.93 11.55 19.23
CA GLY A 235 -14.01 12.84 19.92
C GLY A 235 -12.73 13.66 19.84
N GLN A 236 -11.60 13.02 19.58
CA GLN A 236 -10.28 13.63 19.51
C GLN A 236 -9.75 13.76 18.07
N SER A 237 -10.50 13.33 17.05
CA SER A 237 -10.07 13.36 15.64
C SER A 237 -9.65 14.75 15.13
N GLY A 238 -10.23 15.83 15.71
CA GLY A 238 -9.84 17.21 15.42
C GLY A 238 -8.37 17.50 15.71
N ILE A 239 -7.71 16.76 16.62
CA ILE A 239 -6.29 16.89 16.94
C ILE A 239 -5.45 16.50 15.71
N LEU A 240 -5.77 15.39 15.06
CA LEU A 240 -5.07 14.93 13.87
C LEU A 240 -5.32 15.86 12.67
N THR A 241 -6.53 16.41 12.55
CA THR A 241 -6.82 17.41 11.52
C THR A 241 -6.03 18.69 11.76
N GLN A 242 -5.87 19.13 13.02
CA GLN A 242 -5.02 20.28 13.32
C GLN A 242 -3.54 19.99 13.01
N PHE A 243 -3.06 18.79 13.32
CA PHE A 243 -1.70 18.37 12.94
C PHE A 243 -1.48 18.47 11.42
N MET A 244 -2.44 18.02 10.62
CA MET A 244 -2.38 18.14 9.16
C MET A 244 -2.32 19.61 8.69
N ARG A 245 -3.08 20.50 9.34
CA ARG A 245 -3.02 21.96 9.04
C ARG A 245 -1.65 22.55 9.36
N ASP A 246 -1.06 22.18 10.50
CA ASP A 246 0.25 22.66 10.91
C ASP A 246 1.35 22.17 9.97
N VAL A 247 1.29 20.90 9.54
CA VAL A 247 2.20 20.35 8.53
C VAL A 247 2.00 21.04 7.17
N ARG A 248 0.74 21.29 6.75
CA ARG A 248 0.48 22.03 5.49
C ARG A 248 1.11 23.41 5.50
N ALA A 249 0.95 24.15 6.59
CA ALA A 249 1.56 25.46 6.74
C ALA A 249 3.11 25.41 6.66
N MET A 250 3.74 24.38 7.23
CA MET A 250 5.19 24.18 7.10
C MET A 250 5.61 23.89 5.67
N VAL A 251 4.90 22.97 5.00
CA VAL A 251 5.19 22.60 3.62
C VAL A 251 5.03 23.81 2.70
N ASP A 252 3.99 24.62 2.88
CA ASP A 252 3.76 25.83 2.08
C ASP A 252 4.89 26.86 2.28
N SER A 253 5.41 27.00 3.52
CA SER A 253 6.58 27.84 3.80
C SER A 253 7.83 27.32 3.09
N CYS A 254 8.13 26.04 3.23
CA CYS A 254 9.28 25.42 2.56
C CYS A 254 9.19 25.52 1.03
N GLN A 255 8.00 25.30 0.46
CA GLN A 255 7.74 25.45 -0.98
C GLN A 255 8.06 26.87 -1.45
N LYS A 256 7.62 27.89 -0.69
CA LYS A 256 7.89 29.28 -1.02
C LYS A 256 9.39 29.61 -0.95
N GLU A 257 10.09 29.09 0.05
CA GLU A 257 11.52 29.33 0.24
C GLU A 257 12.37 28.65 -0.85
N ARG A 258 11.97 27.43 -1.26
CA ARG A 258 12.72 26.62 -2.25
C ARG A 258 12.36 26.96 -3.69
N GLY A 259 11.20 27.52 -3.94
CA GLY A 259 10.75 27.89 -5.28
C GLY A 259 10.29 26.72 -6.16
N HIS A 260 9.99 25.56 -5.55
CA HIS A 260 9.37 24.41 -6.24
C HIS A 260 8.24 23.81 -5.39
N THR A 261 7.37 23.03 -6.04
CA THR A 261 6.21 22.40 -5.38
C THR A 261 6.66 21.31 -4.41
N LEU A 262 6.06 21.31 -3.21
CA LEU A 262 6.17 20.23 -2.23
C LEU A 262 4.78 19.66 -1.95
N GLY A 263 4.67 18.32 -2.02
CA GLY A 263 3.43 17.61 -1.72
C GLY A 263 3.36 17.05 -0.31
N ILE A 264 2.13 16.73 0.14
CA ILE A 264 1.88 15.94 1.34
C ILE A 264 1.18 14.64 0.93
N SER A 265 1.80 13.52 1.23
CA SER A 265 1.21 12.18 1.16
C SER A 265 0.75 11.74 2.54
N VAL A 266 -0.35 10.98 2.60
CA VAL A 266 -0.77 10.31 3.83
C VAL A 266 -1.00 8.83 3.55
N ARG A 267 -0.36 7.97 4.35
CA ARG A 267 -0.59 6.54 4.33
C ARG A 267 -1.57 6.17 5.43
N VAL A 268 -2.71 5.56 5.05
CA VAL A 268 -3.86 5.30 5.92
C VAL A 268 -4.39 3.87 5.71
N PRO A 269 -5.28 3.37 6.57
CA PRO A 269 -5.94 2.08 6.39
C PRO A 269 -6.66 1.91 5.04
N THR A 270 -6.85 0.64 4.61
CA THR A 270 -7.43 0.30 3.30
C THR A 270 -8.86 0.75 3.11
N THR A 271 -9.68 0.79 4.18
CA THR A 271 -11.10 1.14 4.10
C THR A 271 -11.42 2.45 4.81
N LEU A 272 -12.45 3.14 4.30
CA LEU A 272 -12.91 4.41 4.87
C LEU A 272 -13.41 4.22 6.31
N GLU A 273 -14.17 3.14 6.56
CA GLU A 273 -14.73 2.84 7.88
C GLU A 273 -13.64 2.74 8.95
N ILE A 274 -12.60 2.01 8.63
CA ILE A 274 -11.50 1.73 9.54
C ILE A 274 -10.63 2.97 9.72
N THR A 275 -10.39 3.69 8.64
CA THR A 275 -9.68 4.98 8.65
C THR A 275 -10.40 5.97 9.57
N ASP A 276 -11.72 6.09 9.43
CA ASP A 276 -12.52 6.94 10.28
C ASP A 276 -12.54 6.46 11.74
N ALA A 277 -12.61 5.14 11.99
CA ALA A 277 -12.61 4.58 13.35
C ALA A 277 -11.36 4.97 14.15
N TRP A 278 -10.20 5.09 13.50
CA TRP A 278 -8.96 5.58 14.13
C TRP A 278 -8.84 7.10 14.21
N GLY A 279 -9.85 7.85 13.76
CA GLY A 279 -9.91 9.31 13.83
C GLY A 279 -9.26 10.04 12.66
N PHE A 280 -8.89 9.35 11.58
CA PHE A 280 -8.34 9.97 10.38
C PHE A 280 -9.46 10.55 9.51
N LYS A 281 -9.63 11.86 9.52
CA LYS A 281 -10.68 12.56 8.77
C LYS A 281 -10.22 12.91 7.36
N VAL A 282 -9.87 11.89 6.56
CA VAL A 282 -9.29 12.04 5.22
C VAL A 282 -10.17 12.88 4.29
N GLY A 283 -11.50 12.72 4.36
CA GLY A 283 -12.44 13.55 3.57
C GLY A 283 -12.26 15.04 3.90
N GLN A 284 -12.25 15.39 5.19
CA GLN A 284 -12.00 16.76 5.63
C GLN A 284 -10.61 17.26 5.20
N TRP A 285 -9.58 16.43 5.29
CA TRP A 285 -8.23 16.80 4.87
C TRP A 285 -8.16 17.11 3.37
N ALA A 286 -8.90 16.34 2.55
CA ALA A 286 -8.99 16.57 1.12
C ALA A 286 -9.81 17.84 0.79
N GLU A 287 -10.95 18.04 1.45
CA GLU A 287 -11.80 19.24 1.29
C GLU A 287 -11.06 20.52 1.69
N GLU A 288 -10.25 20.49 2.75
CA GLU A 288 -9.42 21.62 3.18
C GLU A 288 -8.13 21.77 2.35
N GLY A 289 -7.84 20.88 1.40
CA GLY A 289 -6.62 20.93 0.56
C GLY A 289 -5.33 20.61 1.32
N LEU A 290 -5.42 19.85 2.42
CA LEU A 290 -4.27 19.54 3.28
C LEU A 290 -3.38 18.44 2.70
N ILE A 291 -3.90 17.61 1.79
CA ILE A 291 -3.18 16.46 1.19
C ILE A 291 -3.12 16.58 -0.33
N ASP A 292 -2.07 16.01 -0.92
CA ASP A 292 -1.83 15.93 -2.37
C ASP A 292 -1.86 14.48 -2.87
N MET A 293 -1.63 13.51 -1.97
CA MET A 293 -1.58 12.09 -2.27
C MET A 293 -2.20 11.30 -1.12
N LEU A 294 -3.01 10.29 -1.46
CA LEU A 294 -3.62 9.36 -0.52
C LEU A 294 -3.14 7.94 -0.83
N VAL A 295 -2.59 7.27 0.18
CA VAL A 295 -2.06 5.91 0.11
C VAL A 295 -2.83 5.00 1.08
N PRO A 296 -4.01 4.47 0.68
CA PRO A 296 -4.66 3.42 1.47
C PRO A 296 -3.86 2.12 1.36
N THR A 297 -3.59 1.45 2.50
CA THR A 297 -2.72 0.28 2.54
C THR A 297 -3.09 -0.70 3.65
N ALA A 298 -2.77 -1.98 3.46
CA ALA A 298 -2.84 -2.97 4.53
C ALA A 298 -1.91 -2.58 5.70
N PHE A 299 -2.26 -3.02 6.91
CA PHE A 299 -1.53 -2.60 8.11
C PHE A 299 -0.11 -3.17 8.14
N TYR A 300 0.03 -4.49 8.03
CA TYR A 300 1.32 -5.14 8.21
C TYR A 300 1.38 -6.51 7.54
N ASN A 301 2.44 -6.77 6.80
CA ASN A 301 2.70 -8.07 6.15
C ASN A 301 1.49 -8.63 5.38
N SER A 302 0.76 -7.80 4.65
CA SER A 302 -0.35 -8.24 3.83
C SER A 302 -0.58 -7.31 2.63
N ILE A 303 -1.38 -7.79 1.71
CA ILE A 303 -1.90 -7.06 0.56
C ILE A 303 -3.42 -7.13 0.59
N ASP A 304 -4.10 -6.01 0.43
CA ASP A 304 -5.56 -5.98 0.30
C ASP A 304 -5.95 -6.08 -1.17
N THR A 305 -6.46 -7.24 -1.57
CA THR A 305 -6.95 -7.50 -2.93
C THR A 305 -8.43 -7.10 -3.11
N LYS A 306 -9.05 -6.49 -2.10
CA LYS A 306 -10.46 -6.07 -2.13
C LYS A 306 -10.65 -4.60 -1.71
N MET A 307 -9.59 -3.81 -1.83
CA MET A 307 -9.61 -2.40 -1.44
C MET A 307 -10.75 -1.63 -2.13
N PRO A 308 -11.53 -0.78 -1.41
CA PRO A 308 -12.70 -0.09 -1.95
C PRO A 308 -12.32 1.17 -2.75
N ILE A 309 -11.73 1.00 -3.92
CA ILE A 309 -11.19 2.10 -4.75
C ILE A 309 -12.28 3.11 -5.13
N GLU A 310 -13.49 2.63 -5.50
CA GLU A 310 -14.60 3.50 -5.88
C GLU A 310 -15.03 4.41 -4.73
N ALA A 311 -15.09 3.88 -3.51
CA ALA A 311 -15.44 4.66 -2.33
C ALA A 311 -14.36 5.72 -2.02
N TRP A 312 -13.08 5.40 -2.18
CA TRP A 312 -12.00 6.38 -2.07
C TRP A 312 -12.11 7.45 -3.15
N ARG A 313 -12.38 7.08 -4.40
CA ARG A 313 -12.58 8.04 -5.50
C ARG A 313 -13.78 8.96 -5.24
N GLU A 314 -14.89 8.44 -4.76
CA GLU A 314 -16.05 9.23 -4.40
C GLU A 314 -15.72 10.24 -3.28
N LEU A 315 -15.02 9.81 -2.23
CA LEU A 315 -14.56 10.72 -1.18
C LEU A 315 -13.66 11.82 -1.74
N LEU A 316 -12.67 11.49 -2.55
CA LEU A 316 -11.72 12.43 -3.13
C LEU A 316 -12.33 13.35 -4.20
N SER A 317 -13.49 12.99 -4.77
CA SER A 317 -14.21 13.86 -5.72
C SER A 317 -14.67 15.19 -5.10
N LYS A 318 -14.73 15.26 -3.76
CA LYS A 318 -15.10 16.46 -2.98
C LYS A 318 -13.88 17.30 -2.57
N ALA A 319 -12.68 16.87 -2.93
CA ALA A 319 -11.46 17.59 -2.58
C ALA A 319 -11.40 18.98 -3.24
N SER A 320 -10.85 19.96 -2.54
CA SER A 320 -10.68 21.34 -3.04
C SER A 320 -9.62 21.46 -4.15
N LYS A 321 -8.75 20.44 -4.26
CA LYS A 321 -7.71 20.31 -5.30
C LYS A 321 -7.54 18.81 -5.66
N PRO A 322 -6.96 18.48 -6.81
CA PRO A 322 -6.68 17.08 -7.16
C PRO A 322 -5.83 16.38 -6.10
N VAL A 323 -6.25 15.21 -5.65
CA VAL A 323 -5.52 14.31 -4.75
C VAL A 323 -5.26 13.00 -5.50
N ALA A 324 -4.01 12.61 -5.62
CA ALA A 324 -3.63 11.36 -6.26
C ALA A 324 -3.95 10.17 -5.34
N LEU A 325 -4.58 9.12 -5.89
CA LEU A 325 -4.91 7.88 -5.18
C LEU A 325 -3.91 6.78 -5.56
N LEU A 326 -3.09 6.36 -4.59
CA LEU A 326 -2.05 5.35 -4.77
C LEU A 326 -2.21 4.22 -3.76
N PRO A 327 -3.01 3.19 -4.06
CA PRO A 327 -3.08 2.02 -3.20
C PRO A 327 -1.72 1.42 -2.93
N GLY A 328 -1.50 1.01 -1.68
CA GLY A 328 -0.23 0.46 -1.24
C GLY A 328 -0.32 -1.00 -0.82
N THR A 329 0.81 -1.68 -0.89
CA THR A 329 0.98 -3.05 -0.44
C THR A 329 2.28 -3.22 0.34
N ASP A 330 2.34 -4.19 1.25
CA ASP A 330 3.59 -4.69 1.84
C ASP A 330 4.25 -5.70 0.89
N TYR A 331 5.38 -6.31 1.27
CA TYR A 331 6.09 -7.33 0.49
C TYR A 331 5.68 -8.77 0.85
N HIS A 332 4.83 -8.94 1.84
CA HIS A 332 4.22 -10.22 2.21
C HIS A 332 2.72 -10.24 1.95
N MET A 333 2.14 -11.43 1.87
CA MET A 333 0.70 -11.65 1.86
C MET A 333 0.30 -12.79 2.78
N ALA A 334 -0.94 -12.75 3.27
CA ALA A 334 -1.58 -13.79 4.05
C ALA A 334 -3.06 -13.91 3.67
N ALA A 335 -3.61 -15.14 3.73
CA ALA A 335 -5.00 -15.39 3.40
C ALA A 335 -5.97 -14.95 4.52
N TYR A 336 -5.52 -15.06 5.79
CA TYR A 336 -6.31 -14.74 6.98
C TYR A 336 -5.38 -14.52 8.19
N GLU A 337 -5.91 -14.03 9.29
CA GLU A 337 -5.13 -13.80 10.51
C GLU A 337 -4.53 -15.10 11.07
N GLY A 338 -3.21 -15.10 11.24
CA GLY A 338 -2.46 -16.28 11.70
C GLY A 338 -2.12 -17.30 10.61
N ALA A 339 -2.51 -17.08 9.35
CA ALA A 339 -1.99 -17.85 8.23
C ALA A 339 -0.48 -17.65 8.06
N PRO A 340 0.26 -18.63 7.52
CA PRO A 340 1.64 -18.42 7.11
C PRO A 340 1.74 -17.26 6.13
N ARG A 341 2.75 -16.43 6.27
CA ARG A 341 3.04 -15.33 5.36
C ARG A 341 4.07 -15.78 4.34
N ILE A 342 3.88 -15.36 3.09
CA ILE A 342 4.85 -15.56 2.02
C ILE A 342 5.18 -14.23 1.36
N GLU A 343 6.34 -14.12 0.76
CA GLU A 343 6.68 -12.99 -0.08
C GLU A 343 5.72 -12.92 -1.28
N ILE A 344 5.36 -11.71 -1.69
CA ILE A 344 4.44 -11.52 -2.81
C ILE A 344 5.20 -11.77 -4.12
N PRO A 345 4.85 -12.81 -4.91
CA PRO A 345 5.47 -13.05 -6.20
C PRO A 345 5.01 -12.03 -7.25
N ALA A 346 5.82 -11.81 -8.28
CA ALA A 346 5.53 -10.87 -9.36
C ALA A 346 4.13 -11.08 -9.99
N ALA A 347 3.69 -12.33 -10.15
CA ALA A 347 2.37 -12.64 -10.70
C ALA A 347 1.20 -12.11 -9.84
N VAL A 348 1.35 -12.02 -8.52
CA VAL A 348 0.35 -11.41 -7.63
C VAL A 348 0.40 -9.89 -7.75
N TYR A 349 1.58 -9.28 -7.81
CA TYR A 349 1.70 -7.84 -8.07
C TYR A 349 1.07 -7.45 -9.42
N TYR A 350 1.28 -8.25 -10.48
CA TYR A 350 0.61 -8.02 -11.77
C TYR A 350 -0.91 -8.13 -11.67
N GLY A 351 -1.43 -9.11 -10.92
CA GLY A 351 -2.87 -9.24 -10.70
C GLY A 351 -3.45 -8.06 -9.94
N TRP A 352 -2.82 -7.66 -8.86
CA TRP A 352 -3.19 -6.51 -8.03
C TRP A 352 -3.12 -5.19 -8.83
N ALA A 353 -2.05 -4.99 -9.59
CA ALA A 353 -1.91 -3.80 -10.44
C ALA A 353 -2.97 -3.74 -11.55
N ALA A 354 -3.26 -4.88 -12.20
CA ALA A 354 -4.27 -4.95 -13.26
C ALA A 354 -5.66 -4.53 -12.77
N ASP A 355 -6.05 -4.98 -11.57
CA ASP A 355 -7.30 -4.57 -10.93
C ASP A 355 -7.32 -3.06 -10.66
N LEU A 356 -6.31 -2.56 -9.99
CA LEU A 356 -6.26 -1.17 -9.55
C LEU A 356 -6.21 -0.18 -10.73
N ILE A 357 -5.41 -0.49 -11.76
CA ILE A 357 -5.29 0.35 -12.96
C ILE A 357 -6.63 0.41 -13.70
N GLU A 358 -7.33 -0.70 -13.83
CA GLU A 358 -8.67 -0.73 -14.45
C GLU A 358 -9.67 0.15 -13.67
N ARG A 359 -9.60 0.15 -12.34
CA ARG A 359 -10.42 0.96 -11.46
C ARG A 359 -9.94 2.41 -11.32
N GLY A 360 -8.94 2.80 -12.12
CA GLY A 360 -8.55 4.19 -12.35
C GLY A 360 -7.73 4.83 -11.24
N VAL A 361 -6.82 4.11 -10.60
CA VAL A 361 -5.85 4.70 -9.65
C VAL A 361 -4.81 5.55 -10.37
N ASP A 362 -4.20 6.50 -9.67
CA ASP A 362 -3.17 7.38 -10.24
C ASP A 362 -1.77 6.76 -10.15
N GLY A 363 -1.60 5.74 -9.31
CA GLY A 363 -0.33 5.06 -9.14
C GLY A 363 -0.40 3.85 -8.21
N LEU A 364 0.74 3.22 -8.00
CA LEU A 364 0.94 2.04 -7.15
C LEU A 364 2.04 2.34 -6.14
N TYR A 365 1.84 1.95 -4.88
CA TYR A 365 2.79 2.19 -3.80
C TYR A 365 3.33 0.86 -3.26
N PHE A 366 4.62 0.63 -3.44
CA PHE A 366 5.32 -0.57 -2.99
C PHE A 366 6.07 -0.31 -1.68
N PHE A 367 5.44 -0.70 -0.58
CA PHE A 367 6.02 -0.59 0.75
C PHE A 367 6.86 -1.82 1.08
N ASN A 368 8.06 -1.62 1.63
CA ASN A 368 8.99 -2.68 2.04
C ASN A 368 9.41 -3.67 0.92
N MET A 369 9.08 -3.44 -0.34
CA MET A 369 9.48 -4.34 -1.44
C MET A 369 10.99 -4.54 -1.53
N ALA A 370 11.79 -3.59 -1.01
CA ALA A 370 13.24 -3.68 -0.98
C ALA A 370 13.76 -5.00 -0.36
N TYR A 371 13.05 -5.55 0.64
CA TYR A 371 13.41 -6.81 1.29
C TYR A 371 13.36 -8.04 0.37
N SER A 372 12.57 -8.00 -0.70
CA SER A 372 12.51 -9.06 -1.72
C SER A 372 13.57 -8.90 -2.83
N ASN A 373 14.57 -8.07 -2.62
CA ASN A 373 15.68 -7.81 -3.56
C ASN A 373 15.23 -7.49 -5.01
N PRO A 374 14.27 -6.56 -5.20
CA PRO A 374 13.64 -6.28 -6.48
C PRO A 374 14.59 -5.61 -7.49
N LEU A 375 15.75 -5.12 -7.05
CA LEU A 375 16.76 -4.49 -7.91
C LEU A 375 17.83 -5.47 -8.41
N ASN A 376 17.70 -6.77 -8.11
CA ASN A 376 18.50 -7.81 -8.75
C ASN A 376 17.99 -8.05 -10.18
N PRO A 377 18.83 -7.88 -11.22
CA PRO A 377 18.41 -8.06 -12.62
C PRO A 377 17.86 -9.46 -12.96
N GLN A 378 18.14 -10.46 -12.13
CA GLN A 378 17.61 -11.83 -12.29
C GLN A 378 16.29 -12.04 -11.54
N SER A 379 15.84 -11.08 -10.75
CA SER A 379 14.57 -11.18 -10.05
C SER A 379 13.39 -10.92 -10.99
N PRO A 380 12.30 -11.74 -10.93
CA PRO A 380 11.06 -11.43 -11.62
C PRO A 380 10.48 -10.04 -11.23
N LEU A 381 10.75 -9.57 -10.00
CA LEU A 381 10.33 -8.25 -9.54
C LEU A 381 11.06 -7.12 -10.27
N TYR A 382 12.34 -7.32 -10.60
CA TYR A 382 13.09 -6.35 -11.41
C TYR A 382 12.46 -6.21 -12.81
N THR A 383 12.18 -7.33 -13.48
CA THR A 383 11.50 -7.33 -14.77
C THR A 383 10.15 -6.63 -14.70
N MET A 384 9.39 -6.87 -13.65
CA MET A 384 8.11 -6.21 -13.38
C MET A 384 8.27 -4.68 -13.24
N LEU A 385 9.20 -4.22 -12.42
CA LEU A 385 9.46 -2.78 -12.25
C LEU A 385 9.97 -2.12 -13.54
N CYS A 386 10.74 -2.84 -14.38
CA CYS A 386 11.18 -2.35 -15.69
C CYS A 386 10.03 -2.25 -16.70
N SER A 387 9.01 -3.11 -16.62
CA SER A 387 7.86 -3.10 -17.54
C SER A 387 6.89 -1.96 -17.26
N GLY A 388 6.75 -1.56 -16.00
CA GLY A 388 5.90 -0.45 -15.58
C GLY A 388 4.40 -0.70 -15.70
N PHE A 389 3.97 -1.97 -15.74
CA PHE A 389 2.56 -2.39 -15.81
C PHE A 389 1.81 -1.90 -17.05
N THR A 390 2.49 -1.88 -18.21
CA THR A 390 1.86 -1.46 -19.46
C THR A 390 0.83 -2.50 -19.94
N PRO A 391 -0.19 -2.09 -20.74
CA PRO A 391 -1.17 -3.03 -21.33
C PRO A 391 -0.49 -4.14 -22.14
N GLU A 392 0.60 -3.84 -22.87
CA GLU A 392 1.38 -4.81 -23.62
C GLU A 392 1.97 -5.88 -22.72
N GLN A 393 2.57 -5.48 -21.60
CA GLN A 393 3.10 -6.41 -20.61
C GLN A 393 1.99 -7.27 -20.01
N MET A 394 0.87 -6.66 -19.63
CA MET A 394 -0.26 -7.36 -19.00
C MET A 394 -0.90 -8.42 -19.91
N LYS A 395 -0.78 -8.32 -21.24
CA LYS A 395 -1.26 -9.35 -22.19
C LYS A 395 -0.47 -10.65 -22.13
N SER A 396 0.81 -10.58 -21.79
CA SER A 396 1.75 -11.69 -21.88
C SER A 396 2.19 -12.26 -20.51
N VAL A 397 1.73 -11.70 -19.39
CA VAL A 397 2.13 -12.17 -18.07
C VAL A 397 1.01 -12.93 -17.38
N ARG A 398 1.39 -13.96 -16.63
CA ARG A 398 0.49 -14.63 -15.70
C ARG A 398 0.11 -13.69 -14.58
N ARG A 399 -1.18 -13.66 -14.20
CA ARG A 399 -1.69 -12.86 -13.09
C ARG A 399 -2.36 -13.73 -12.07
N ARG A 400 -2.09 -13.48 -10.79
CA ARG A 400 -2.65 -14.20 -9.66
C ARG A 400 -3.45 -13.24 -8.79
N HIS A 401 -4.66 -13.65 -8.42
CA HIS A 401 -5.61 -12.86 -7.64
C HIS A 401 -6.07 -13.66 -6.42
N PRO A 402 -5.25 -13.75 -5.36
CA PRO A 402 -5.61 -14.45 -4.14
C PRO A 402 -6.66 -13.67 -3.34
N VAL A 403 -7.50 -14.39 -2.60
CA VAL A 403 -8.31 -13.81 -1.53
C VAL A 403 -7.41 -13.64 -0.32
N THR A 404 -7.22 -12.40 0.09
CA THR A 404 -6.37 -12.03 1.22
C THR A 404 -7.16 -11.21 2.24
N TYR A 405 -6.51 -10.82 3.33
CA TYR A 405 -7.05 -9.91 4.31
C TYR A 405 -6.10 -8.72 4.52
N PRO A 406 -6.60 -7.56 4.95
CA PRO A 406 -5.78 -6.35 5.06
C PRO A 406 -4.91 -6.28 6.33
N ASP A 407 -4.78 -7.36 7.09
CA ASP A 407 -4.04 -7.45 8.37
C ASP A 407 -4.20 -6.22 9.26
N TRP A 408 -5.45 -5.88 9.59
CA TRP A 408 -5.61 -4.67 10.33
C TRP A 408 -6.74 -4.72 11.36
N ARG A 409 -6.71 -3.81 12.31
CA ARG A 409 -7.56 -3.81 13.48
C ARG A 409 -8.28 -2.50 13.64
N THR A 410 -9.49 -2.58 14.12
CA THR A 410 -10.27 -1.44 14.58
C THR A 410 -10.06 -1.22 16.07
N PRO A 411 -10.41 -0.05 16.61
CA PRO A 411 -10.42 0.18 18.05
C PRO A 411 -11.30 -0.81 18.83
N ASP A 412 -12.25 -1.45 18.17
CA ASP A 412 -13.27 -2.33 18.77
C ASP A 412 -13.29 -3.77 18.18
N ASP A 413 -12.19 -4.20 17.56
CA ASP A 413 -11.98 -5.56 17.04
C ASP A 413 -13.05 -6.07 16.05
N ARG A 414 -13.73 -5.17 15.32
CA ARG A 414 -14.78 -5.50 14.32
C ARG A 414 -14.26 -6.12 13.03
N PHE A 415 -13.02 -6.55 13.01
CA PHE A 415 -12.42 -7.10 11.80
C PHE A 415 -12.90 -8.53 11.50
N THR A 416 -13.28 -8.81 10.24
CA THR A 416 -13.66 -10.16 9.78
C THR A 416 -12.90 -10.55 8.52
N CYS A 417 -12.32 -11.76 8.51
CA CYS A 417 -11.73 -12.38 7.33
C CYS A 417 -12.79 -13.16 6.55
N GLN A 418 -12.63 -13.28 5.21
CA GLN A 418 -13.41 -14.20 4.40
C GLN A 418 -12.93 -15.66 4.54
N LEU A 419 -11.65 -15.84 4.83
CA LEU A 419 -11.00 -17.12 5.09
C LEU A 419 -10.49 -17.16 6.53
N PRO A 420 -10.35 -18.37 7.13
CA PRO A 420 -10.85 -19.63 6.61
C PRO A 420 -12.37 -19.70 6.68
N CYS A 421 -12.99 -20.49 5.81
CA CYS A 421 -14.42 -20.76 5.82
C CYS A 421 -14.69 -22.25 5.62
N THR A 422 -15.94 -22.71 5.80
CA THR A 422 -16.30 -24.12 5.74
C THR A 422 -17.29 -24.44 4.62
N THR A 423 -17.27 -25.67 4.12
CA THR A 423 -18.14 -26.13 3.02
C THR A 423 -19.50 -26.70 3.51
N ASP A 424 -19.89 -26.40 4.73
CA ASP A 424 -21.24 -26.67 5.23
C ASP A 424 -22.28 -25.71 4.64
N GLN A 425 -21.82 -24.62 4.04
CA GLN A 425 -22.61 -23.64 3.29
C GLN A 425 -21.94 -23.28 1.96
N VAL A 426 -22.70 -22.67 1.08
CA VAL A 426 -22.17 -22.10 -0.16
C VAL A 426 -21.35 -20.85 0.17
N ASN A 427 -20.10 -20.83 -0.27
CA ASN A 427 -19.20 -19.70 -0.09
C ASN A 427 -19.05 -18.89 -1.38
N LYS A 428 -19.18 -17.58 -1.29
CA LYS A 428 -19.06 -16.67 -2.43
C LYS A 428 -17.89 -15.70 -2.24
N PHE A 429 -17.05 -15.62 -3.26
CA PHE A 429 -15.91 -14.72 -3.29
C PHE A 429 -16.02 -13.76 -4.47
N THR A 430 -15.87 -12.47 -4.21
CA THR A 430 -15.70 -11.47 -5.25
C THR A 430 -14.20 -11.25 -5.46
N ILE A 431 -13.74 -11.48 -6.69
CA ILE A 431 -12.34 -11.30 -7.08
C ILE A 431 -12.28 -10.31 -8.23
N TYR A 432 -11.49 -9.27 -8.05
CA TYR A 432 -11.27 -8.27 -9.09
C TYR A 432 -10.03 -8.66 -9.90
N THR A 433 -10.14 -8.69 -11.23
CA THR A 433 -9.05 -9.14 -12.12
C THR A 433 -8.56 -8.06 -13.08
N GLY A 434 -9.15 -6.89 -13.02
CA GLY A 434 -8.86 -5.80 -13.93
C GLY A 434 -9.33 -6.08 -15.36
N GLU A 435 -8.70 -5.42 -16.32
CA GLU A 435 -9.00 -5.60 -17.74
C GLU A 435 -8.60 -7.00 -18.22
N ARG A 436 -9.40 -7.57 -19.12
CA ARG A 436 -9.05 -8.82 -19.81
C ARG A 436 -8.08 -8.50 -20.93
N TYR A 437 -6.78 -8.53 -20.63
CA TYR A 437 -5.74 -8.18 -21.58
C TYR A 437 -5.45 -9.26 -22.65
N ALA A 438 -5.80 -10.53 -22.39
CA ALA A 438 -5.54 -11.65 -23.29
C ALA A 438 -6.85 -12.34 -23.74
N ASP A 439 -6.97 -12.66 -25.03
CA ASP A 439 -8.11 -13.40 -25.58
C ASP A 439 -7.86 -14.92 -25.62
N LYS A 440 -6.61 -15.34 -25.56
CA LYS A 440 -6.21 -16.76 -25.60
C LYS A 440 -5.55 -17.16 -24.29
N GLY A 441 -5.76 -18.41 -23.92
CA GLY A 441 -5.26 -18.99 -22.68
C GLY A 441 -6.38 -19.64 -21.87
N TYR A 442 -6.21 -19.68 -20.57
CA TYR A 442 -7.21 -20.24 -19.66
C TYR A 442 -7.20 -19.51 -18.31
N VAL A 443 -8.30 -19.65 -17.58
CA VAL A 443 -8.41 -19.20 -16.21
C VAL A 443 -8.39 -20.42 -15.29
N SER A 444 -7.66 -20.37 -14.20
CA SER A 444 -7.73 -21.40 -13.17
C SER A 444 -8.12 -20.81 -11.83
N LEU A 445 -8.89 -21.57 -11.06
CA LEU A 445 -9.22 -21.29 -9.68
C LEU A 445 -8.58 -22.35 -8.80
N LEU A 446 -7.79 -21.94 -7.82
CA LEU A 446 -7.20 -22.82 -6.82
C LEU A 446 -7.97 -22.69 -5.51
N ILE A 447 -8.34 -23.85 -4.94
CA ILE A 447 -8.95 -23.95 -3.61
C ILE A 447 -8.07 -24.84 -2.76
N GLY A 448 -7.56 -24.29 -1.66
CA GLY A 448 -6.77 -25.01 -0.67
C GLY A 448 -7.64 -25.47 0.50
N LEU A 449 -7.56 -26.75 0.83
CA LEU A 449 -8.31 -27.39 1.91
C LEU A 449 -7.40 -27.78 3.07
N GLN A 450 -7.87 -27.60 4.28
CA GLN A 450 -7.21 -28.11 5.47
C GLN A 450 -7.25 -29.64 5.49
N LYS A 451 -6.31 -30.27 6.18
CA LYS A 451 -6.25 -31.73 6.31
C LYS A 451 -7.51 -32.28 7.01
N SER A 452 -8.16 -33.26 6.37
CA SER A 452 -9.28 -34.03 6.90
C SER A 452 -9.13 -35.49 6.55
N GLU A 453 -9.92 -36.39 7.15
CA GLU A 453 -9.85 -37.84 6.90
C GLU A 453 -10.25 -38.20 5.46
N ASP A 454 -11.23 -37.50 4.91
CA ASP A 454 -11.77 -37.71 3.58
C ASP A 454 -11.22 -36.75 2.50
N ILE A 455 -10.22 -35.96 2.82
CA ILE A 455 -9.66 -34.88 1.96
C ILE A 455 -9.33 -35.40 0.54
N GLY A 456 -8.93 -36.70 0.40
CA GLY A 456 -8.60 -37.31 -0.88
C GLY A 456 -9.81 -37.49 -1.80
N GLN A 457 -11.02 -37.51 -1.28
CA GLN A 457 -12.27 -37.73 -2.00
C GLN A 457 -13.05 -36.45 -2.31
N VAL A 458 -12.63 -35.33 -1.74
CA VAL A 458 -13.37 -34.04 -1.86
C VAL A 458 -13.33 -33.54 -3.30
N MET A 459 -14.53 -33.28 -3.84
CA MET A 459 -14.74 -32.68 -5.17
C MET A 459 -15.81 -31.60 -5.06
N LEU A 460 -15.38 -30.35 -4.81
CA LEU A 460 -16.32 -29.24 -4.58
C LEU A 460 -16.98 -28.81 -5.89
N PRO A 461 -18.31 -28.62 -5.91
CA PRO A 461 -18.96 -27.90 -7.00
C PRO A 461 -18.47 -26.44 -7.02
N VAL A 462 -17.93 -26.00 -8.15
CA VAL A 462 -17.37 -24.66 -8.28
C VAL A 462 -17.85 -24.00 -9.57
N THR A 463 -18.25 -22.74 -9.47
CA THR A 463 -18.54 -21.91 -10.64
C THR A 463 -17.72 -20.60 -10.61
N LEU A 464 -17.38 -20.14 -11.79
CA LEU A 464 -16.88 -18.79 -12.04
C LEU A 464 -17.92 -18.05 -12.89
N ASN A 465 -18.45 -16.95 -12.36
CA ASN A 465 -19.51 -16.16 -13.00
C ASN A 465 -20.75 -16.99 -13.38
N GLY A 466 -21.07 -18.03 -12.59
CA GLY A 466 -22.17 -18.95 -12.82
C GLY A 466 -21.87 -20.10 -13.81
N ILE A 467 -20.68 -20.14 -14.39
CA ILE A 467 -20.25 -21.20 -15.31
C ILE A 467 -19.46 -22.26 -14.54
N PRO A 468 -19.81 -23.55 -14.61
CA PRO A 468 -19.07 -24.62 -13.94
C PRO A 468 -17.71 -24.86 -14.61
N ALA A 469 -16.74 -25.35 -13.83
CA ALA A 469 -15.41 -25.65 -14.32
C ALA A 469 -15.42 -26.74 -15.42
N ALA A 470 -14.63 -26.54 -16.47
CA ALA A 470 -14.49 -27.48 -17.56
C ALA A 470 -13.65 -28.71 -17.17
N ARG A 471 -12.67 -28.52 -16.29
CA ARG A 471 -11.77 -29.59 -15.80
C ARG A 471 -11.37 -29.32 -14.36
N GLN A 472 -10.97 -30.38 -13.67
CA GLN A 472 -10.49 -30.33 -12.30
C GLN A 472 -9.22 -31.18 -12.16
N PHE A 473 -8.24 -30.68 -11.44
CA PHE A 473 -7.01 -31.36 -11.05
C PHE A 473 -6.82 -31.28 -9.55
N THR A 474 -6.14 -32.25 -8.96
CA THR A 474 -5.82 -32.26 -7.54
C THR A 474 -4.33 -32.41 -7.33
N TYR A 475 -3.84 -31.60 -6.39
CA TYR A 475 -2.48 -31.68 -5.90
C TYR A 475 -2.50 -32.12 -4.44
N ALA A 476 -1.65 -33.05 -4.06
CA ALA A 476 -1.44 -33.43 -2.68
C ALA A 476 -0.25 -32.65 -2.11
N GLY A 477 -0.36 -32.27 -0.85
CA GLY A 477 0.72 -31.61 -0.13
C GLY A 477 0.59 -30.09 -0.02
N ASN A 478 1.41 -29.53 0.86
CA ASN A 478 1.50 -28.09 1.06
C ASN A 478 2.35 -27.50 -0.07
N ILE A 479 1.76 -26.62 -0.85
CA ILE A 479 2.50 -25.85 -1.85
C ILE A 479 3.06 -24.63 -1.16
N GLU A 480 4.38 -24.54 -1.04
CA GLU A 480 5.12 -23.48 -0.30
C GLU A 480 4.78 -22.05 -0.73
N TYR A 481 4.24 -21.89 -1.94
CA TYR A 481 3.85 -20.61 -2.52
C TYR A 481 2.53 -20.02 -2.03
N PHE A 482 1.80 -20.74 -1.13
CA PHE A 482 0.51 -20.27 -0.67
C PHE A 482 0.55 -19.95 0.82
N SER A 483 0.15 -18.74 1.14
CA SER A 483 0.00 -18.28 2.52
C SER A 483 -1.18 -18.94 3.21
N SER A 484 -1.12 -20.26 3.37
CA SER A 484 -2.21 -21.04 3.98
C SER A 484 -1.67 -22.28 4.69
N ARG A 485 -2.55 -22.94 5.46
CA ARG A 485 -2.31 -24.24 6.07
C ARG A 485 -2.93 -25.38 5.27
N ALA A 486 -3.25 -25.13 4.00
CA ALA A 486 -3.86 -26.13 3.14
C ALA A 486 -2.97 -27.37 2.97
N ALA A 487 -3.57 -28.53 3.12
CA ALA A 487 -2.91 -29.83 2.93
C ALA A 487 -3.17 -30.39 1.52
N ARG A 488 -4.17 -29.86 0.80
CA ARG A 488 -4.51 -30.25 -0.56
C ARG A 488 -5.02 -29.04 -1.32
N PHE A 489 -4.61 -28.93 -2.58
CA PHE A 489 -5.12 -27.93 -3.52
C PHE A 489 -5.91 -28.62 -4.63
N ILE A 490 -7.04 -28.03 -4.97
CA ILE A 490 -7.87 -28.42 -6.12
C ILE A 490 -7.82 -27.25 -7.10
N GLN A 491 -7.39 -27.52 -8.34
CA GLN A 491 -7.37 -26.57 -9.43
C GLN A 491 -8.54 -26.83 -10.37
N TYR A 492 -9.33 -25.81 -10.63
CA TYR A 492 -10.45 -25.80 -11.55
C TYR A 492 -10.09 -24.98 -12.77
N ILE A 493 -10.32 -25.49 -13.98
CA ILE A 493 -9.95 -24.84 -15.23
C ILE A 493 -11.20 -24.33 -15.94
N PHE A 494 -11.15 -23.09 -16.39
CA PHE A 494 -12.19 -22.41 -17.16
C PHE A 494 -11.61 -21.87 -18.47
N PRO A 495 -12.42 -21.78 -19.55
CA PRO A 495 -12.06 -21.03 -20.74
C PRO A 495 -11.83 -19.53 -20.41
N MET A 496 -10.97 -18.85 -21.18
CA MET A 496 -10.64 -17.43 -20.93
C MET A 496 -11.87 -16.50 -21.07
N ASP A 497 -12.84 -16.85 -21.89
CA ASP A 497 -14.05 -16.06 -22.15
C ASP A 497 -15.05 -16.05 -20.97
N VAL A 498 -14.89 -16.94 -20.01
CA VAL A 498 -15.65 -16.92 -18.73
C VAL A 498 -15.23 -15.75 -17.85
N LEU A 499 -13.98 -15.27 -17.98
CA LEU A 499 -13.47 -14.14 -17.22
C LEU A 499 -14.16 -12.84 -17.68
N ARG A 500 -14.72 -12.11 -16.72
CA ARG A 500 -15.26 -10.75 -16.93
C ARG A 500 -14.19 -9.71 -16.62
N GLN A 501 -14.26 -8.59 -17.31
CA GLN A 501 -13.48 -7.42 -16.94
C GLN A 501 -13.88 -6.93 -15.55
N GLY A 502 -12.92 -6.57 -14.71
CA GLY A 502 -13.15 -6.12 -13.35
C GLY A 502 -13.65 -7.22 -12.43
N LYS A 503 -14.90 -7.15 -12.00
CA LYS A 503 -15.48 -7.98 -10.96
C LYS A 503 -15.85 -9.39 -11.46
N ASN A 504 -15.31 -10.41 -10.80
CA ASN A 504 -15.63 -11.82 -11.01
C ASN A 504 -16.20 -12.46 -9.74
N GLU A 505 -17.17 -13.35 -9.88
CA GLU A 505 -17.81 -14.05 -8.78
C GLU A 505 -17.46 -15.52 -8.82
N VAL A 506 -16.83 -16.00 -7.76
CA VAL A 506 -16.54 -17.40 -7.51
C VAL A 506 -17.53 -17.92 -6.49
N GLU A 507 -18.18 -19.04 -6.82
CA GLU A 507 -19.04 -19.76 -5.90
C GLU A 507 -18.48 -21.15 -5.64
N VAL A 508 -18.27 -21.48 -4.37
CA VAL A 508 -17.81 -22.79 -3.90
C VAL A 508 -18.97 -23.43 -3.16
N GLY A 509 -19.48 -24.52 -3.71
CA GLY A 509 -20.63 -25.24 -3.16
C GLY A 509 -20.29 -26.07 -1.92
N THR A 510 -21.32 -26.71 -1.38
CA THR A 510 -21.23 -27.55 -0.18
C THR A 510 -20.62 -28.92 -0.45
N TRP A 511 -20.08 -29.54 0.60
CA TRP A 511 -19.64 -30.93 0.62
C TRP A 511 -20.29 -31.69 1.80
N PRO A 512 -20.66 -32.98 1.66
CA PRO A 512 -21.38 -33.72 2.71
C PRO A 512 -20.66 -33.77 4.05
N THR A 513 -19.32 -33.93 4.06
CA THR A 513 -18.48 -33.77 5.24
C THR A 513 -17.84 -32.40 5.17
N PRO A 514 -18.18 -31.43 6.07
CA PRO A 514 -17.65 -30.07 6.00
C PRO A 514 -16.12 -30.05 5.93
N GLN A 515 -15.59 -29.32 4.95
CA GLN A 515 -14.17 -29.10 4.75
C GLN A 515 -13.83 -27.65 5.07
N GLN A 516 -12.67 -27.39 5.64
CA GLN A 516 -12.19 -26.03 5.84
C GLN A 516 -11.41 -25.55 4.63
N ILE A 517 -11.85 -24.44 4.05
CA ILE A 517 -11.18 -23.74 2.95
C ILE A 517 -10.17 -22.76 3.55
N GLU A 518 -8.91 -22.93 3.19
CA GLU A 518 -7.77 -22.16 3.69
C GLU A 518 -7.22 -21.17 2.65
N TRP A 519 -7.50 -21.42 1.36
CA TRP A 519 -7.02 -20.63 0.25
C TRP A 519 -8.02 -20.60 -0.90
N VAL A 520 -8.18 -19.43 -1.50
CA VAL A 520 -8.92 -19.22 -2.76
C VAL A 520 -8.12 -18.25 -3.63
N GLU A 521 -7.84 -18.63 -4.88
CA GLU A 521 -7.06 -17.82 -5.80
C GLU A 521 -7.51 -18.02 -7.24
N LEU A 522 -7.80 -16.93 -7.93
CA LEU A 522 -8.06 -16.92 -9.36
C LEU A 522 -6.77 -16.58 -10.12
N GLN A 523 -6.44 -17.37 -11.14
CA GLN A 523 -5.24 -17.17 -11.97
C GLN A 523 -5.64 -16.94 -13.42
N VAL A 524 -5.10 -15.91 -14.03
CA VAL A 524 -5.24 -15.60 -15.46
C VAL A 524 -3.96 -16.04 -16.16
N ASN A 525 -4.06 -17.02 -17.05
CA ASN A 525 -2.92 -17.65 -17.73
C ASN A 525 -3.04 -17.38 -19.25
N PRO A 526 -2.44 -16.28 -19.78
CA PRO A 526 -2.38 -16.00 -21.20
C PRO A 526 -1.64 -17.13 -21.95
N ALA A 527 -2.03 -17.43 -23.19
CA ALA A 527 -1.38 -18.46 -24.00
C ALA A 527 0.09 -18.15 -24.33
N ASP A 528 0.41 -16.85 -24.40
CA ASP A 528 1.75 -16.35 -24.72
C ASP A 528 2.58 -16.05 -23.45
N ALA A 529 2.04 -16.31 -22.26
CA ALA A 529 2.82 -16.20 -21.04
C ALA A 529 3.98 -17.19 -21.12
N ALA A 530 5.21 -16.69 -20.98
CA ALA A 530 6.37 -17.56 -20.81
C ALA A 530 6.03 -18.58 -19.72
N GLU A 531 6.25 -19.86 -19.99
CA GLU A 531 6.06 -20.95 -19.02
C GLU A 531 7.08 -20.74 -17.88
N TYR A 532 6.80 -19.80 -16.99
CA TYR A 532 7.41 -19.81 -15.68
C TYR A 532 6.67 -20.88 -14.87
N TYR A 533 7.23 -22.09 -14.91
CA TYR A 533 6.95 -23.10 -13.91
C TYR A 533 7.53 -22.65 -12.57
N GLU A 534 6.89 -21.67 -11.92
CA GLU A 534 6.92 -21.55 -10.47
C GLU A 534 5.84 -22.53 -9.95
N ILE A 535 6.20 -23.80 -9.87
CA ILE A 535 5.43 -24.81 -9.14
C ILE A 535 5.94 -24.80 -7.71
#